data_e828aa2aed9c794e4d302599b47ebd98
#
_entry.id   e828aa2aed9c794e4d302599b47ebd98
#
_cell.length_a   1.000
_cell.length_b   1.000
_cell.length_c   1.000
_cell.angle_alpha   90.00
_cell.angle_beta   90.00
_cell.angle_gamma   90.00
#
_symmetry.space_group_name_H-M   'P 1'
#
loop_
_entity.id
_entity.type
_entity.pdbx_description
1 polymer ?
#
loop_
_entity_poly.entity_id
_entity_poly.type
_entity_poly.pdbx_seq_one_letter_code
_entity_poly.pdbx_strand_id
1 'polypeptide(L)'
;MTPRYLLDTNICIAYKKGKPGVPERIDALPAGQAVMSVITWGELMLGVEKSQHRTRSLEILARVREIIPVIGVDERVGTRYGAIRGELEKAGRIIGPNDLWIAAHAQTLGIALVTNNTGEFARIGGLTLEDWTTP
;
A
#
# COMPACT_ATOMS: atom_id res chain seq x y z
N MET A 1 -5.23 14.23 -11.07
CA MET A 1 -6.15 13.09 -10.88
C MET A 1 -6.22 12.72 -9.42
N THR A 2 -7.42 12.60 -8.86
CA THR A 2 -7.58 12.27 -7.45
C THR A 2 -7.36 10.77 -7.22
N PRO A 3 -6.52 10.36 -6.26
CA PRO A 3 -6.33 8.94 -5.93
C PRO A 3 -7.64 8.30 -5.45
N ARG A 4 -7.86 7.05 -5.83
CA ARG A 4 -9.01 6.25 -5.41
C ARG A 4 -8.60 4.97 -4.70
N TYR A 5 -7.36 4.51 -4.93
CA TYR A 5 -6.88 3.24 -4.41
C TYR A 5 -5.47 3.42 -3.87
N LEU A 6 -5.25 3.01 -2.63
CA LEU A 6 -3.92 2.91 -2.05
C LEU A 6 -3.52 1.44 -2.11
N LEU A 7 -2.46 1.14 -2.87
CA LEU A 7 -1.99 -0.23 -3.03
C LEU A 7 -0.99 -0.55 -1.93
N ASP A 8 -1.21 -1.67 -1.21
CA ASP A 8 -0.23 -2.06 -0.20
C ASP A 8 1.04 -2.62 -0.85
N THR A 9 2.04 -2.90 -0.03
CA THR A 9 3.34 -3.35 -0.50
C THR A 9 3.25 -4.64 -1.31
N ASN A 10 2.44 -5.60 -0.86
CA ASN A 10 2.29 -6.90 -1.54
C ASN A 10 1.67 -6.75 -2.93
N ILE A 11 0.74 -5.81 -3.09
CA ILE A 11 0.11 -5.54 -4.39
C ILE A 11 1.11 -4.89 -5.34
N CYS A 12 1.93 -3.95 -4.85
CA CYS A 12 3.00 -3.35 -5.65
C CYS A 12 4.04 -4.39 -6.08
N ILE A 13 4.37 -5.33 -5.20
CA ILE A 13 5.26 -6.43 -5.54
C ILE A 13 4.63 -7.35 -6.60
N ALA A 14 3.34 -7.65 -6.46
CA ALA A 14 2.60 -8.46 -7.43
C ALA A 14 2.58 -7.78 -8.81
N TYR A 15 2.39 -6.46 -8.84
CA TYR A 15 2.47 -5.68 -10.08
C TYR A 15 3.86 -5.81 -10.72
N LYS A 16 4.91 -5.58 -9.92
CA LYS A 16 6.30 -5.65 -10.38
C LYS A 16 6.64 -7.03 -10.96
N LYS A 17 6.13 -8.09 -10.33
CA LYS A 17 6.37 -9.47 -10.76
C LYS A 17 5.48 -9.91 -11.92
N GLY A 18 4.52 -9.09 -12.32
CA GLY A 18 3.59 -9.45 -13.39
C GLY A 18 2.60 -10.53 -12.99
N LYS A 19 2.22 -10.60 -11.72
CA LYS A 19 1.27 -11.61 -11.23
C LYS A 19 -0.07 -11.45 -11.94
N PRO A 20 -0.60 -12.51 -12.58
CA PRO A 20 -1.83 -12.41 -13.39
C PRO A 20 -3.00 -11.78 -12.65
N GLY A 21 -3.68 -10.86 -13.31
CA GLY A 21 -4.84 -10.14 -12.79
C GLY A 21 -4.49 -8.78 -12.20
N VAL A 22 -3.30 -8.62 -11.62
CA VAL A 22 -2.91 -7.37 -10.95
C VAL A 22 -2.48 -6.30 -11.95
N PRO A 23 -1.50 -6.56 -12.88
CA PRO A 23 -1.12 -5.54 -13.86
C PRO A 23 -2.29 -5.09 -14.72
N GLU A 24 -3.17 -6.01 -15.12
CA GLU A 24 -4.30 -5.70 -15.99
C GLU A 24 -5.26 -4.72 -15.31
N ARG A 25 -5.54 -4.90 -14.02
CA ARG A 25 -6.43 -3.99 -13.30
C ARG A 25 -5.79 -2.62 -13.10
N ILE A 26 -4.51 -2.57 -12.77
CA ILE A 26 -3.81 -1.31 -12.53
C ILE A 26 -3.65 -0.54 -13.84
N ASP A 27 -3.22 -1.21 -14.91
CA ASP A 27 -2.99 -0.57 -16.18
C ASP A 27 -4.28 -0.08 -16.86
N ALA A 28 -5.44 -0.67 -16.49
CA ALA A 28 -6.74 -0.24 -16.99
C ALA A 28 -7.26 1.02 -16.31
N LEU A 29 -6.68 1.42 -15.19
CA LEU A 29 -7.12 2.62 -14.45
C LEU A 29 -6.57 3.90 -15.08
N PRO A 30 -7.30 5.01 -15.01
CA PRO A 30 -6.74 6.30 -15.35
C PRO A 30 -5.51 6.60 -14.50
N ALA A 31 -4.52 7.26 -15.10
CA ALA A 31 -3.27 7.61 -14.42
C ALA A 31 -3.53 8.35 -13.11
N GLY A 32 -2.84 7.95 -12.06
CA GLY A 32 -2.93 8.59 -10.73
C GLY A 32 -4.08 8.12 -9.86
N GLN A 33 -4.95 7.23 -10.33
CA GLN A 33 -5.99 6.67 -9.46
C GLN A 33 -5.47 5.61 -8.49
N ALA A 34 -4.47 4.83 -8.89
CA ALA A 34 -3.81 3.88 -8.00
C ALA A 34 -2.46 4.47 -7.58
N VAL A 35 -2.25 4.58 -6.27
CA VAL A 35 -1.03 5.18 -5.69
C VAL A 35 -0.48 4.27 -4.60
N MET A 36 0.76 4.53 -4.17
CA MET A 36 1.34 3.86 -3.03
C MET A 36 1.76 4.89 -1.98
N SER A 37 1.70 4.46 -0.72
CA SER A 37 2.23 5.26 0.39
C SER A 37 3.75 5.32 0.33
N VAL A 38 4.33 6.41 0.82
CA VAL A 38 5.78 6.49 1.03
C VAL A 38 6.28 5.38 1.96
N ILE A 39 5.42 4.85 2.82
CA ILE A 39 5.76 3.69 3.67
C ILE A 39 6.04 2.46 2.79
N THR A 40 5.17 2.20 1.82
CA THR A 40 5.36 1.13 0.84
C THR A 40 6.63 1.36 0.02
N TRP A 41 6.85 2.60 -0.43
CA TRP A 41 8.06 2.94 -1.16
C TRP A 41 9.31 2.60 -0.35
N GLY A 42 9.33 2.93 0.95
CA GLY A 42 10.44 2.58 1.84
C GLY A 42 10.70 1.09 1.91
N GLU A 43 9.63 0.29 1.99
CA GLU A 43 9.74 -1.17 2.01
C GLU A 43 10.30 -1.72 0.68
N LEU A 44 9.85 -1.16 -0.45
CA LEU A 44 10.36 -1.55 -1.76
C LEU A 44 11.83 -1.17 -1.93
N MET A 45 12.23 0.01 -1.43
CA MET A 45 13.63 0.45 -1.45
C MET A 45 14.53 -0.43 -0.58
N LEU A 46 14.02 -0.91 0.56
CA LEU A 46 14.75 -1.88 1.37
C LEU A 46 15.01 -3.15 0.55
N GLY A 47 14.02 -3.59 -0.23
CA GLY A 47 14.20 -4.72 -1.13
C GLY A 47 15.30 -4.49 -2.16
N VAL A 48 15.44 -3.27 -2.68
CA VAL A 48 16.54 -2.90 -3.58
C VAL A 48 17.88 -3.04 -2.88
N GLU A 49 18.01 -2.51 -1.66
CA GLU A 49 19.25 -2.57 -0.89
C GLU A 49 19.69 -4.02 -0.59
N LYS A 50 18.73 -4.93 -0.44
CA LYS A 50 19.00 -6.34 -0.19
C LYS A 50 19.21 -7.17 -1.46
N SER A 51 18.97 -6.59 -2.64
CA SER A 51 19.04 -7.30 -3.91
C SER A 51 20.50 -7.53 -4.34
N GLN A 52 20.76 -8.70 -4.91
CA GLN A 52 22.04 -8.98 -5.56
C GLN A 52 22.17 -8.27 -6.92
N HIS A 53 21.07 -7.72 -7.43
CA HIS A 53 20.99 -6.98 -8.71
C HIS A 53 20.44 -5.60 -8.47
N ARG A 54 21.13 -4.82 -7.63
CA ARG A 54 20.65 -3.53 -7.14
C ARG A 54 20.29 -2.56 -8.25
N THR A 55 21.15 -2.39 -9.24
CA THR A 55 20.92 -1.44 -10.35
C THR A 55 19.66 -1.82 -11.13
N ARG A 56 19.48 -3.09 -11.46
CA ARG A 56 18.31 -3.57 -12.18
C ARG A 56 17.04 -3.42 -11.34
N SER A 57 17.11 -3.74 -10.05
CA SER A 57 15.99 -3.58 -9.14
C SER A 57 15.55 -2.13 -9.04
N LEU A 58 16.52 -1.20 -8.98
CA LEU A 58 16.24 0.23 -8.92
C LEU A 58 15.57 0.72 -10.20
N GLU A 59 16.03 0.27 -11.37
CA GLU A 59 15.42 0.62 -12.66
C GLU A 59 13.98 0.13 -12.76
N ILE A 60 13.70 -1.09 -12.28
CA ILE A 60 12.35 -1.65 -12.26
C ILE A 60 11.44 -0.80 -11.37
N LEU A 61 11.91 -0.44 -10.17
CA LEU A 61 11.10 0.38 -9.26
C LEU A 61 10.87 1.79 -9.81
N ALA A 62 11.82 2.35 -10.54
CA ALA A 62 11.63 3.65 -11.19
C ALA A 62 10.46 3.61 -12.16
N ARG A 63 10.31 2.52 -12.91
CA ARG A 63 9.17 2.33 -13.83
C ARG A 63 7.86 2.10 -13.09
N VAL A 64 7.88 1.30 -12.02
CA VAL A 64 6.70 1.08 -11.19
C VAL A 64 6.19 2.40 -10.63
N ARG A 65 7.08 3.24 -10.12
CA ARG A 65 6.73 4.54 -9.56
C ARG A 65 6.09 5.49 -10.57
N GLU A 66 6.43 5.39 -11.85
CA GLU A 66 5.79 6.20 -12.89
C GLU A 66 4.31 5.82 -13.06
N ILE A 67 3.99 4.55 -12.86
CA ILE A 67 2.62 4.04 -13.03
C ILE A 67 1.83 4.14 -11.72
N ILE A 68 2.49 3.88 -10.59
CA ILE A 68 1.90 3.92 -9.25
C ILE A 68 2.65 5.00 -8.46
N PRO A 69 2.20 6.26 -8.54
CA PRO A 69 2.89 7.36 -7.86
C PRO A 69 2.99 7.17 -6.36
N VAL A 70 4.08 7.68 -5.79
CA VAL A 70 4.31 7.67 -4.34
C VAL A 70 3.70 8.93 -3.74
N ILE A 71 2.90 8.77 -2.69
CA ILE A 71 2.33 9.89 -1.94
C ILE A 71 2.85 9.87 -0.50
N GLY A 72 3.10 11.06 0.03
CA GLY A 72 3.64 11.23 1.38
C GLY A 72 2.58 11.18 2.45
N VAL A 73 3.02 10.96 3.69
CA VAL A 73 2.18 11.05 4.88
C VAL A 73 2.35 12.44 5.52
N ASP A 74 1.30 12.91 6.18
CA ASP A 74 1.33 14.15 6.92
C ASP A 74 0.84 13.93 8.36
N GLU A 75 0.69 15.02 9.12
CA GLU A 75 0.29 14.90 10.53
C GLU A 75 -1.12 14.31 10.70
N ARG A 76 -2.02 14.46 9.73
CA ARG A 76 -3.35 13.83 9.81
C ARG A 76 -3.26 12.33 9.81
N VAL A 77 -2.35 11.78 8.99
CA VAL A 77 -2.08 10.34 8.96
C VAL A 77 -1.52 9.89 10.31
N GLY A 78 -0.60 10.67 10.89
CA GLY A 78 -0.04 10.36 12.22
C GLY A 78 -1.11 10.31 13.30
N THR A 79 -2.04 11.27 13.29
CA THR A 79 -3.15 11.30 14.24
C THR A 79 -4.02 10.05 14.09
N ARG A 80 -4.34 9.66 12.86
CA ARG A 80 -5.12 8.45 12.60
C ARG A 80 -4.37 7.18 13.00
N TYR A 81 -3.07 7.12 12.73
CA TYR A 81 -2.22 6.00 13.14
C TYR A 81 -2.32 5.78 14.66
N GLY A 82 -2.18 6.84 15.44
CA GLY A 82 -2.26 6.73 16.90
C GLY A 82 -3.62 6.23 17.37
N ALA A 83 -4.70 6.71 16.77
CA ALA A 83 -6.06 6.29 17.13
C ALA A 83 -6.29 4.80 16.80
N ILE A 84 -5.91 4.35 15.61
CA ILE A 84 -6.08 2.96 15.19
C ILE A 84 -5.25 2.03 16.08
N ARG A 85 -3.98 2.34 16.26
CA ARG A 85 -3.08 1.52 17.06
C ARG A 85 -3.56 1.40 18.50
N GLY A 86 -4.00 2.52 19.09
CA GLY A 86 -4.54 2.53 20.45
C GLY A 86 -5.71 1.59 20.61
N GLU A 87 -6.65 1.60 19.67
CA GLU A 87 -7.80 0.69 19.70
C GLU A 87 -7.40 -0.77 19.57
N LEU A 88 -6.47 -1.07 18.63
CA LEU A 88 -6.03 -2.45 18.41
C LEU A 88 -5.25 -2.99 19.62
N GLU A 89 -4.43 -2.15 20.26
CA GLU A 89 -3.70 -2.55 21.48
C GLU A 89 -4.66 -2.87 22.61
N LYS A 90 -5.69 -2.03 22.81
CA LYS A 90 -6.72 -2.29 23.84
C LYS A 90 -7.47 -3.58 23.57
N ALA A 91 -7.74 -3.90 22.32
CA ALA A 91 -8.46 -5.11 21.92
C ALA A 91 -7.56 -6.35 21.85
N GLY A 92 -6.24 -6.21 22.00
CA GLY A 92 -5.30 -7.31 21.85
C GLY A 92 -5.21 -7.84 20.43
N ARG A 93 -5.40 -6.96 19.42
CA ARG A 93 -5.47 -7.33 18.00
C ARG A 93 -4.49 -6.56 17.16
N ILE A 94 -3.25 -6.44 17.63
CA ILE A 94 -2.19 -5.67 16.97
C ILE A 94 -1.86 -6.22 15.58
N ILE A 95 -1.56 -5.32 14.65
CA ILE A 95 -0.97 -5.62 13.35
C ILE A 95 0.40 -4.94 13.26
N GLY A 96 1.19 -5.29 12.23
CA GLY A 96 2.52 -4.72 12.05
C GLY A 96 2.50 -3.19 11.91
N PRO A 97 3.57 -2.48 12.37
CA PRO A 97 3.55 -1.01 12.37
C PRO A 97 3.49 -0.39 10.98
N ASN A 98 4.15 -0.97 9.98
CA ASN A 98 4.07 -0.45 8.62
C ASN A 98 2.67 -0.61 8.04
N ASP A 99 2.02 -1.75 8.29
CA ASP A 99 0.64 -1.97 7.87
C ASP A 99 -0.32 -1.00 8.55
N LEU A 100 -0.06 -0.66 9.83
CA LEU A 100 -0.83 0.37 10.53
C LEU A 100 -0.69 1.73 9.85
N TRP A 101 0.53 2.14 9.47
CA TRP A 101 0.74 3.39 8.76
C TRP A 101 0.03 3.40 7.40
N ILE A 102 0.09 2.31 6.66
CA ILE A 102 -0.56 2.19 5.36
C ILE A 102 -2.09 2.29 5.51
N ALA A 103 -2.64 1.58 6.50
CA ALA A 103 -4.07 1.64 6.79
C ALA A 103 -4.53 3.05 7.19
N ALA A 104 -3.76 3.70 8.07
CA ALA A 104 -4.04 5.07 8.49
C ALA A 104 -3.99 6.04 7.31
N HIS A 105 -3.06 5.83 6.39
CA HIS A 105 -2.92 6.64 5.19
C HIS A 105 -4.17 6.51 4.30
N ALA A 106 -4.60 5.29 4.01
CA ALA A 106 -5.80 5.05 3.21
C ALA A 106 -7.05 5.66 3.86
N GLN A 107 -7.20 5.46 5.16
CA GLN A 107 -8.37 5.95 5.88
C GLN A 107 -8.39 7.47 5.95
N THR A 108 -7.25 8.11 6.15
CA THR A 108 -7.13 9.57 6.15
C THR A 108 -7.53 10.16 4.79
N LEU A 109 -7.16 9.50 3.71
CA LEU A 109 -7.50 9.93 2.35
C LEU A 109 -8.93 9.57 1.96
N GLY A 110 -9.61 8.71 2.73
CA GLY A 110 -10.96 8.25 2.41
C GLY A 110 -11.02 7.38 1.18
N ILE A 111 -9.96 6.60 0.90
CA ILE A 111 -9.88 5.72 -0.27
C ILE A 111 -9.72 4.26 0.15
N ALA A 112 -9.97 3.37 -0.81
CA ALA A 112 -9.85 1.94 -0.56
C ALA A 112 -8.38 1.52 -0.45
N LEU A 113 -8.09 0.62 0.49
CA LEU A 113 -6.80 -0.06 0.56
C LEU A 113 -6.91 -1.36 -0.23
N VAL A 114 -6.04 -1.53 -1.21
CA VAL A 114 -5.98 -2.75 -2.02
C VAL A 114 -4.89 -3.64 -1.44
N THR A 115 -5.28 -4.83 -1.02
CA THR A 115 -4.38 -5.76 -0.32
C THR A 115 -4.86 -7.20 -0.52
N ASN A 116 -3.95 -8.16 -0.42
CA ASN A 116 -4.31 -9.57 -0.34
C ASN A 116 -4.34 -10.08 1.10
N ASN A 117 -4.00 -9.22 2.08
CA ASN A 117 -4.02 -9.55 3.49
C ASN A 117 -5.26 -8.98 4.17
N THR A 118 -6.42 -9.31 3.65
CA THR A 118 -7.69 -8.75 4.12
C THR A 118 -8.03 -9.17 5.56
N GLY A 119 -7.61 -10.36 5.97
CA GLY A 119 -7.86 -10.84 7.34
C GLY A 119 -7.23 -9.98 8.41
N GLU A 120 -6.00 -9.51 8.19
CA GLU A 120 -5.30 -8.63 9.12
C GLU A 120 -5.91 -7.23 9.11
N PHE A 121 -6.06 -6.64 7.93
CA PHE A 121 -6.60 -5.28 7.81
C PHE A 121 -8.07 -5.16 8.20
N ALA A 122 -8.84 -6.26 8.15
CA ALA A 122 -10.23 -6.25 8.59
C ALA A 122 -10.39 -5.98 10.09
N ARG A 123 -9.29 -6.08 10.87
CA ARG A 123 -9.30 -5.70 12.30
C ARG A 123 -9.53 -4.20 12.49
N ILE A 124 -9.35 -3.39 11.45
CA ILE A 124 -9.50 -1.94 11.51
C ILE A 124 -10.90 -1.56 11.06
N GLY A 125 -11.69 -1.00 11.97
CA GLY A 125 -13.05 -0.57 11.67
C GLY A 125 -13.07 0.62 10.71
N GLY A 126 -14.00 0.60 9.76
CA GLY A 126 -14.19 1.70 8.82
C GLY A 126 -13.20 1.77 7.66
N LEU A 127 -12.28 0.81 7.58
CA LEU A 127 -11.33 0.74 6.47
C LEU A 127 -11.98 -0.01 5.29
N THR A 128 -11.99 0.62 4.12
CA THR A 128 -12.49 -0.02 2.90
C THR A 128 -11.37 -0.87 2.28
N LEU A 129 -11.65 -2.15 2.07
CA LEU A 129 -10.67 -3.11 1.54
C LEU A 129 -11.12 -3.67 0.20
N GLU A 130 -10.15 -3.88 -0.70
CA GLU A 130 -10.35 -4.62 -1.95
C GLU A 130 -9.19 -5.59 -2.14
N ASP A 131 -9.47 -6.77 -2.65
CA ASP A 131 -8.44 -7.76 -3.01
C ASP A 131 -8.48 -7.97 -4.52
N TRP A 132 -7.42 -7.53 -5.20
CA TRP A 132 -7.28 -7.66 -6.65
C TRP A 132 -6.51 -8.91 -7.08
N THR A 133 -6.12 -9.75 -6.13
CA THR A 133 -5.40 -11.00 -6.41
C THR A 133 -6.35 -12.17 -6.63
N THR A 134 -7.61 -12.03 -6.27
CA THR A 134 -8.65 -13.03 -6.49
C THR A 134 -9.50 -12.67 -7.70
N PRO A 135 -9.97 -13.66 -8.47
CA PRO A 135 -10.86 -13.43 -9.62
C PRO A 135 -12.16 -12.75 -9.24
#